data_23229798568f5e90354700f325fe249c
#
_entry.id   23229798568f5e90354700f325fe249c
#
_cell.length_a   1.000
_cell.length_b   1.000
_cell.length_c   1.000
_cell.angle_alpha   90.00
_cell.angle_beta   90.00
_cell.angle_gamma   90.00
#
_symmetry.space_group_name_H-M   'P 1'
#
loop_
_entity.id
_entity.type
_entity.pdbx_description
1 polymer ?
#
loop_
_entity_poly.entity_id
_entity_poly.type
_entity_poly.pdbx_seq_one_letter_code
_entity_poly.pdbx_strand_id
1 'polypeptide(L)'
;MKITLEEIRRKAVVNMLDGACFGYADDLVADTETKQVLALLIRGRLKLFGILGREEDMLIPWEKIETIGKDTILVRAEDAARPVGKFSAGGGLLDKI
;
A
#
# COMPACT_ATOMS: atom_id res chain seq x y z
N MET A 1 20.16 -2.81 -1.80
CA MET A 1 19.53 -2.82 -3.13
C MET A 1 18.81 -1.52 -3.36
N LYS A 2 18.91 -1.01 -4.56
CA LYS A 2 18.19 0.20 -4.94
C LYS A 2 16.95 -0.19 -5.74
N ILE A 3 15.86 0.53 -5.55
CA ILE A 3 14.63 0.26 -6.27
C ILE A 3 13.92 1.58 -6.57
N THR A 4 13.31 1.67 -7.73
CA THR A 4 12.54 2.85 -8.12
C THR A 4 11.07 2.64 -7.80
N LEU A 5 10.33 3.73 -7.74
CA LEU A 5 8.87 3.66 -7.57
C LEU A 5 8.23 2.89 -8.72
N GLU A 6 8.71 3.08 -9.93
CA GLU A 6 8.18 2.36 -11.08
C GLU A 6 8.33 0.85 -10.93
N GLU A 7 9.49 0.41 -10.43
CA GLU A 7 9.71 -1.01 -10.19
C GLU A 7 8.79 -1.55 -9.11
N ILE A 8 8.58 -0.77 -8.04
CA ILE A 8 7.65 -1.14 -6.97
C ILE A 8 6.24 -1.32 -7.52
N ARG A 9 5.81 -0.42 -8.39
CA ARG A 9 4.45 -0.47 -8.96
C ARG A 9 4.20 -1.68 -9.84
N ARG A 10 5.24 -2.34 -10.29
CA ARG A 10 5.12 -3.54 -11.13
C ARG A 10 5.08 -4.83 -10.35
N LYS A 11 5.21 -4.75 -9.03
CA LYS A 11 5.27 -5.94 -8.18
C LYS A 11 3.95 -6.15 -7.45
N ALA A 12 3.51 -7.40 -7.41
CA ALA A 12 2.32 -7.75 -6.64
C ALA A 12 2.64 -7.78 -5.15
N VAL A 13 1.77 -7.21 -4.34
CA VAL A 13 1.93 -7.21 -2.90
C VAL A 13 1.17 -8.39 -2.32
N VAL A 14 1.89 -9.27 -1.66
CA VAL A 14 1.32 -10.51 -1.11
C VAL A 14 1.57 -10.57 0.39
N ASN A 15 0.51 -10.86 1.13
CA ASN A 15 0.61 -11.05 2.56
C ASN A 15 1.13 -12.45 2.84
N MET A 16 2.33 -12.54 3.43
CA MET A 16 2.95 -13.83 3.69
C MET A 16 2.27 -14.62 4.81
N LEU A 17 1.42 -13.97 5.60
CA LEU A 17 0.74 -14.64 6.70
C LEU A 17 -0.40 -15.53 6.23
N ASP A 18 -1.07 -15.15 5.16
CA ASP A 18 -2.23 -15.91 4.65
C ASP A 18 -2.22 -16.10 3.15
N GLY A 19 -1.21 -15.58 2.47
CA GLY A 19 -1.10 -15.69 1.02
C GLY A 19 -2.02 -14.78 0.24
N ALA A 20 -2.74 -13.88 0.89
CA ALA A 20 -3.64 -12.97 0.19
C ALA A 20 -2.86 -12.00 -0.69
N CYS A 21 -3.34 -11.82 -1.92
CA CYS A 21 -2.77 -10.84 -2.83
C CYS A 21 -3.58 -9.55 -2.74
N PHE A 22 -2.92 -8.48 -2.35
CA PHE A 22 -3.57 -7.17 -2.24
C PHE A 22 -3.59 -6.40 -3.55
N GLY A 23 -2.91 -6.91 -4.57
CA GLY A 23 -2.76 -6.22 -5.84
C GLY A 23 -1.40 -5.55 -5.93
N TYR A 24 -1.34 -4.51 -6.75
CA TYR A 24 -0.08 -3.80 -6.99
C TYR A 24 -0.02 -2.52 -6.16
N ALA A 25 1.17 -2.18 -5.72
CA ALA A 25 1.36 -0.90 -5.06
C ALA A 25 1.20 0.23 -6.09
N ASP A 26 0.38 1.20 -5.76
CA ASP A 26 0.11 2.32 -6.67
C ASP A 26 0.99 3.51 -6.37
N ASP A 27 1.40 3.67 -5.11
CA ASP A 27 2.16 4.83 -4.71
C ASP A 27 2.87 4.59 -3.38
N LEU A 28 3.63 5.57 -2.96
CA LEU A 28 4.30 5.61 -1.68
C LEU A 28 3.83 6.81 -0.88
N VAL A 29 3.87 6.66 0.43
CA VAL A 29 3.68 7.79 1.33
C VAL A 29 5.02 8.06 1.99
N ALA A 30 5.51 9.28 1.87
CA ALA A 30 6.78 9.68 2.43
C ALA A 30 6.62 10.92 3.32
N ASP A 31 7.42 10.96 4.38
CA ASP A 31 7.50 12.12 5.24
C ASP A 31 8.61 13.03 4.73
N THR A 32 8.26 14.23 4.31
CA THR A 32 9.23 15.15 3.74
C THR A 32 10.15 15.77 4.79
N GLU A 33 9.75 15.78 6.04
CA GLU A 33 10.58 16.31 7.12
C GLU A 33 11.66 15.31 7.53
N THR A 34 11.27 14.06 7.76
CA THR A 34 12.23 13.01 8.12
C THR A 34 12.91 12.39 6.92
N LYS A 35 12.34 12.61 5.74
CA LYS A 35 12.83 12.06 4.46
C LYS A 35 12.78 10.54 4.42
N GLN A 36 11.78 9.97 5.08
CA GLN A 36 11.59 8.54 5.14
C GLN A 36 10.31 8.11 4.45
N VAL A 37 10.36 6.93 3.83
CA VAL A 37 9.17 6.30 3.29
C VAL A 37 8.39 5.70 4.45
N LEU A 38 7.11 6.02 4.53
CA LEU A 38 6.27 5.57 5.64
C LEU A 38 5.42 4.36 5.28
N ALA A 39 4.95 4.27 4.05
CA ALA A 39 4.02 3.21 3.68
C ALA A 39 3.91 3.05 2.17
N LEU A 40 3.37 1.88 1.77
CA LEU A 40 2.90 1.65 0.41
C LEU A 40 1.41 1.94 0.36
N LEU A 41 0.98 2.56 -0.72
CA LEU A 41 -0.43 2.81 -0.97
C LEU A 41 -0.93 1.86 -2.05
N ILE A 42 -1.99 1.13 -1.75
CA ILE A 42 -2.69 0.27 -2.70
C ILE A 42 -4.09 0.84 -2.85
N ARG A 43 -4.37 1.38 -4.03
CA ARG A 43 -5.67 2.00 -4.26
C ARG A 43 -6.75 0.95 -4.43
N GLY A 44 -7.92 1.26 -3.93
CA GLY A 44 -9.07 0.40 -4.07
C GLY A 44 -9.52 0.32 -5.52
N ARG A 45 -10.06 -0.84 -5.90
CA ARG A 45 -10.56 -1.09 -7.23
C ARG A 45 -11.99 -0.62 -7.37
N LEU A 46 -12.38 -0.24 -8.57
CA LEU A 46 -13.76 0.06 -8.87
C LEU A 46 -14.58 -1.23 -8.85
N LYS A 47 -15.70 -1.22 -8.17
CA LYS A 47 -16.62 -2.36 -8.12
C LYS A 47 -17.60 -2.24 -9.28
N LEU A 48 -17.72 -3.33 -10.05
CA LEU A 48 -18.60 -3.38 -11.20
C LEU A 48 -18.50 -2.11 -12.07
N PHE A 49 -17.29 -1.82 -12.49
CA PHE A 49 -16.99 -0.67 -13.35
C PHE A 49 -17.45 0.67 -12.75
N GLY A 50 -17.45 0.74 -11.42
CA GLY A 50 -17.83 1.96 -10.71
C GLY A 50 -19.31 2.07 -10.36
N ILE A 51 -20.12 1.15 -10.79
CA ILE A 51 -21.56 1.18 -10.49
C ILE A 51 -21.83 1.00 -9.00
N LEU A 52 -21.11 0.08 -8.36
CA LEU A 52 -21.25 -0.17 -6.93
C LEU A 52 -20.22 0.57 -6.08
N GLY A 53 -19.59 1.58 -6.68
CA GLY A 53 -18.59 2.35 -5.97
C GLY A 53 -17.19 1.77 -6.09
N ARG A 54 -16.36 2.05 -5.10
CA ARG A 54 -14.96 1.72 -5.11
C ARG A 54 -14.56 1.06 -3.80
N GLU A 55 -13.70 0.04 -3.87
CA GLU A 55 -13.12 -0.52 -2.67
C GLU A 55 -12.23 0.52 -1.99
N GLU A 56 -12.09 0.40 -0.68
CA GLU A 56 -11.26 1.30 0.07
C GLU A 56 -9.78 1.10 -0.25
N ASP A 57 -9.02 2.19 -0.20
CA ASP A 57 -7.58 2.13 -0.36
C ASP A 57 -6.96 1.44 0.85
N MET A 58 -5.79 0.86 0.65
CA MET A 58 -5.05 0.20 1.72
C MET A 58 -3.69 0.87 1.89
N LEU A 59 -3.28 0.99 3.13
CA LEU A 59 -1.99 1.54 3.47
C LEU A 59 -1.19 0.47 4.23
N ILE A 60 -0.04 0.10 3.68
CA ILE A 60 0.82 -0.89 4.30
C ILE A 60 2.06 -0.20 4.82
N PRO A 61 2.25 -0.16 6.15
CA PRO A 61 3.43 0.46 6.73
C PRO A 61 4.72 -0.12 6.16
N TRP A 62 5.68 0.74 5.90
CA TRP A 62 6.95 0.33 5.31
C TRP A 62 7.64 -0.75 6.14
N GLU A 63 7.53 -0.66 7.46
CA GLU A 63 8.14 -1.60 8.39
C GLU A 63 7.54 -3.01 8.31
N LYS A 64 6.36 -3.16 7.69
CA LYS A 64 5.72 -4.47 7.51
C LYS A 64 6.20 -5.18 6.26
N ILE A 65 7.02 -4.54 5.46
CA ILE A 65 7.59 -5.18 4.28
C ILE A 65 8.71 -6.10 4.72
N GLU A 66 8.58 -7.38 4.40
CA GLU A 66 9.61 -8.36 4.73
C GLU A 66 10.64 -8.50 3.62
N THR A 67 10.16 -8.58 2.39
CA THR A 67 11.04 -8.84 1.25
C THR A 67 10.50 -8.17 0.01
N ILE A 68 11.37 -7.55 -0.73
CA ILE A 68 11.05 -7.04 -2.07
C ILE A 68 11.76 -7.94 -3.05
N GLY A 69 10.97 -8.78 -3.73
CA GLY A 69 11.48 -9.72 -4.70
C GLY A 69 11.41 -9.19 -6.11
N LYS A 70 11.68 -10.06 -7.06
CA LYS A 70 11.66 -9.70 -8.48
C LYS A 70 10.27 -9.30 -8.95
N ASP A 71 9.27 -10.09 -8.60
CA ASP A 71 7.90 -9.91 -9.08
C ASP A 71 6.90 -9.62 -7.96
N THR A 72 7.31 -9.76 -6.72
CA THR A 72 6.42 -9.61 -5.57
C THR A 72 7.06 -8.82 -4.46
N ILE A 73 6.20 -8.23 -3.64
CA ILE A 73 6.58 -7.61 -2.37
C ILE A 73 5.86 -8.41 -1.29
N LEU A 74 6.64 -9.06 -0.43
CA LEU A 74 6.07 -9.84 0.67
C LEU A 74 5.96 -8.98 1.91
N VAL A 75 4.77 -8.97 2.48
CA VAL A 75 4.49 -8.17 3.67
C VAL A 75 3.92 -9.04 4.78
N ARG A 76 4.12 -8.61 6.03
CA ARG A 76 3.49 -9.25 7.19
C ARG A 76 2.40 -8.30 7.69
N ALA A 77 1.26 -8.37 7.05
CA ALA A 77 0.17 -7.45 7.33
C ALA A 77 -0.91 -8.15 8.16
N GLU A 78 -0.74 -8.18 9.46
CA GLU A 78 -1.73 -8.76 10.36
C GLU A 78 -3.00 -7.94 10.33
N ASP A 79 -2.97 -6.82 11.06
CA ASP A 79 -4.05 -5.84 10.99
C ASP A 79 -3.66 -4.60 10.23
N ALA A 80 -2.41 -4.53 9.80
CA ALA A 80 -1.86 -3.29 9.24
C ALA A 80 -2.37 -2.96 7.85
N ALA A 81 -2.80 -3.95 7.08
CA ALA A 81 -3.30 -3.75 5.73
C ALA A 81 -4.81 -3.56 5.69
N ARG A 82 -5.38 -2.95 6.71
CA ARG A 82 -6.80 -2.66 6.71
C ARG A 82 -7.13 -1.55 5.73
N PRO A 83 -8.32 -1.59 5.15
CA PRO A 83 -8.78 -0.45 4.37
C PRO A 83 -8.76 0.80 5.22
N VAL A 84 -8.25 1.88 4.66
CA VAL A 84 -8.11 3.14 5.39
C VAL A 84 -9.09 4.20 4.93
N GLY A 85 -10.00 3.84 4.05
CA GLY A 85 -10.97 4.79 3.54
C GLY A 85 -10.34 5.80 2.59
N LYS A 86 -11.00 6.94 2.47
CA LYS A 86 -10.56 7.95 1.54
C LYS A 86 -9.45 8.80 2.12
N PHE A 87 -8.45 9.06 1.31
CA PHE A 87 -7.47 10.09 1.63
C PHE A 87 -8.08 11.44 1.27
N SER A 88 -8.46 12.18 2.27
CA SER A 88 -8.97 13.51 2.06
C SER A 88 -7.95 14.54 2.52
N ALA A 89 -8.04 15.71 1.92
CA ALA A 89 -7.15 16.80 2.30
C ALA A 89 -7.31 17.12 3.78
N GLY A 90 -6.19 17.24 4.45
CA GLY A 90 -6.17 17.68 5.84
C GLY A 90 -6.70 16.70 6.85
N GLY A 91 -6.86 15.44 6.48
CA GLY A 91 -7.46 14.60 7.45
C GLY A 91 -6.91 13.22 7.61
N GLY A 92 -7.22 12.68 8.70
CA GLY A 92 -7.21 11.31 8.97
C GLY A 92 -5.85 10.67 9.15
N LEU A 93 -5.73 9.51 8.57
CA LEU A 93 -4.60 8.64 8.82
C LEU A 93 -3.28 9.22 8.37
N LEU A 94 -3.27 9.93 7.24
CA LEU A 94 -2.02 10.46 6.70
C LEU A 94 -1.40 11.52 7.60
N ASP A 95 -2.21 12.26 8.33
CA ASP A 95 -1.67 13.26 9.25
C ASP A 95 -0.97 12.64 10.44
N LYS A 96 -1.23 11.37 10.72
CA LYS A 96 -0.67 10.66 11.85
C LYS A 96 0.54 9.81 11.47
N ILE A 97 0.73 9.61 10.21
CA ILE A 97 1.89 8.91 9.69
C ILE A 97 3.05 9.89 9.54
#